data_9847a1051d6061ae780dad99134202ae
#
_entry.id   9847a1051d6061ae780dad99134202ae
#
_cell.length_a   1.000
_cell.length_b   1.000
_cell.length_c   1.000
_cell.angle_alpha   90.00
_cell.angle_beta   90.00
_cell.angle_gamma   90.00
#
_symmetry.space_group_name_H-M   'P 1'
#
loop_
_entity.id
_entity.type
_entity.pdbx_description
1 polymer ?
#
loop_
_entity_poly.entity_id
_entity_poly.type
_entity_poly.pdbx_seq_one_letter_code
_entity_poly.pdbx_strand_id
1 'polypeptide(L)'
;AYDDRVTEFAAVAVEGGATVPVLHSLVNPGRPIPWRISELTGITDRMVYGAPPFARLAPLVREAMEARVFVAHNAAFDWSFVSAELTRAGEPVPEVAQLCTVKLARRVLPFLPRRSLDHVTAHYGVHITGRHRADGDAVATAEVLRRLLADAETLGAATWGELQALTTRGTGTARRTRRSLLPKSFDPDSFDSPA
;
A
#
# COMPACT_ATOMS: atom_id res chain seq x y z
N ALA A 1 5.32 -9.47 -14.42
CA ALA A 1 6.48 -8.73 -13.86
C ALA A 1 7.82 -9.09 -14.49
N TYR A 2 7.99 -10.32 -15.06
CA TYR A 2 9.30 -10.70 -15.62
C TYR A 2 9.73 -9.82 -16.81
N ASP A 3 8.80 -9.33 -17.61
CA ASP A 3 9.08 -8.46 -18.76
C ASP A 3 8.72 -6.99 -18.48
N ASP A 4 8.01 -6.71 -17.43
CA ASP A 4 7.61 -5.34 -17.11
C ASP A 4 8.74 -4.60 -16.39
N ARG A 5 8.77 -3.27 -16.57
CA ARG A 5 9.82 -2.40 -16.06
C ARG A 5 9.23 -1.28 -15.20
N VAL A 6 9.99 -0.86 -14.22
CA VAL A 6 9.67 0.32 -13.41
C VAL A 6 9.94 1.59 -14.21
N THR A 7 9.01 2.54 -14.20
CA THR A 7 9.13 3.86 -14.83
C THR A 7 9.25 5.00 -13.83
N GLU A 8 8.85 4.76 -12.58
CA GLU A 8 9.01 5.67 -11.45
C GLU A 8 9.14 4.86 -10.16
N PHE A 9 10.00 5.27 -9.27
CA PHE A 9 10.16 4.70 -7.94
C PHE A 9 10.05 5.79 -6.88
N ALA A 10 9.26 5.53 -5.84
CA ALA A 10 9.20 6.37 -4.66
C ALA A 10 9.12 5.53 -3.38
N ALA A 11 9.86 5.98 -2.37
CA ALA A 11 9.82 5.41 -1.03
C ALA A 11 9.78 6.54 0.00
N VAL A 12 8.94 6.35 1.00
CA VAL A 12 8.87 7.18 2.19
C VAL A 12 9.02 6.29 3.42
N ALA A 13 9.65 6.77 4.46
CA ALA A 13 9.71 6.09 5.75
C ALA A 13 8.62 6.64 6.69
N VAL A 14 8.07 5.78 7.52
CA VAL A 14 7.22 6.16 8.66
C VAL A 14 8.02 5.91 9.92
N GLU A 15 8.51 6.97 10.55
CA GLU A 15 9.40 6.92 11.72
C GLU A 15 8.89 7.89 12.78
N GLY A 16 8.72 7.42 14.02
CA GLY A 16 8.26 8.27 15.14
C GLY A 16 6.91 8.96 14.87
N GLY A 17 6.06 8.38 14.01
CA GLY A 17 4.78 8.97 13.61
C GLY A 17 4.89 10.02 12.49
N ALA A 18 6.08 10.32 11.99
CA ALA A 18 6.31 11.20 10.84
C ALA A 18 6.46 10.41 9.54
N THR A 19 6.10 11.04 8.41
CA THR A 19 6.40 10.53 7.06
C THR A 19 7.59 11.29 6.52
N VAL A 20 8.68 10.58 6.22
CA VAL A 20 9.95 11.15 5.75
C VAL A 20 10.25 10.66 4.34
N PRO A 21 10.46 11.54 3.36
CA PRO A 21 10.91 11.14 2.02
C PRO A 21 12.27 10.42 2.09
N VAL A 22 12.40 9.29 1.41
CA VAL A 22 13.64 8.49 1.36
C VAL A 22 14.23 8.52 -0.04
N LEU A 23 13.44 8.20 -1.06
CA LEU A 23 13.89 8.15 -2.44
C LEU A 23 12.72 8.43 -3.38
N HIS A 24 12.92 9.29 -4.37
CA HIS A 24 11.99 9.47 -5.47
C HIS A 24 12.78 9.71 -6.76
N SER A 25 12.46 8.98 -7.81
CA SER A 25 13.06 9.14 -9.13
C SER A 25 12.16 8.58 -10.24
N LEU A 26 12.10 9.29 -11.36
CA LEU A 26 11.75 8.66 -12.63
C LEU A 26 12.85 7.65 -12.99
N VAL A 27 12.47 6.61 -13.70
CA VAL A 27 13.36 5.51 -14.10
C VAL A 27 13.25 5.33 -15.60
N ASN A 28 14.40 5.30 -16.29
CA ASN A 28 14.43 4.91 -17.70
C ASN A 28 14.26 3.38 -17.81
N PRO A 29 13.14 2.88 -18.36
CA PRO A 29 12.91 1.45 -18.46
C PRO A 29 13.75 0.75 -19.52
N GLY A 30 14.49 1.52 -20.36
CA GLY A 30 15.28 1.01 -21.49
C GLY A 30 14.44 0.47 -22.66
N ARG A 31 13.15 0.77 -22.70
CA ARG A 31 12.18 0.35 -23.72
C ARG A 31 10.99 1.31 -23.73
N PRO A 32 10.22 1.37 -24.82
CA PRO A 32 9.01 2.20 -24.88
C PRO A 32 8.01 1.82 -23.81
N ILE A 33 7.38 2.84 -23.20
CA ILE A 33 6.33 2.67 -22.22
C ILE A 33 5.03 2.34 -22.96
N PRO A 34 4.33 1.24 -22.61
CA PRO A 34 3.04 0.94 -23.22
C PRO A 34 2.06 2.12 -23.05
N TRP A 35 1.34 2.49 -24.10
CA TRP A 35 0.47 3.67 -24.12
C TRP A 35 -0.53 3.70 -22.94
N ARG A 36 -1.09 2.53 -22.56
CA ARG A 36 -2.00 2.39 -21.42
C ARG A 36 -1.36 2.76 -20.08
N ILE A 37 -0.07 2.50 -19.93
CA ILE A 37 0.67 2.87 -18.73
C ILE A 37 0.91 4.38 -18.72
N SER A 38 1.29 4.94 -19.88
CA SER A 38 1.43 6.40 -20.01
C SER A 38 0.11 7.14 -19.76
N GLU A 39 -1.01 6.60 -20.24
CA GLU A 39 -2.35 7.15 -20.00
C GLU A 39 -2.72 7.10 -18.50
N LEU A 40 -2.42 5.98 -17.83
CA LEU A 40 -2.72 5.78 -16.41
C LEU A 40 -1.86 6.66 -15.50
N THR A 41 -0.54 6.70 -15.74
CA THR A 41 0.44 7.32 -14.85
C THR A 41 0.81 8.75 -15.22
N GLY A 42 0.50 9.16 -16.46
CA GLY A 42 0.99 10.41 -17.04
C GLY A 42 2.49 10.40 -17.38
N ILE A 43 3.19 9.27 -17.19
CA ILE A 43 4.63 9.16 -17.47
C ILE A 43 4.81 8.78 -18.94
N THR A 44 5.55 9.61 -19.66
CA THR A 44 5.83 9.43 -21.09
C THR A 44 7.29 9.04 -21.34
N ASP A 45 7.58 8.44 -22.50
CA ASP A 45 8.96 8.14 -22.92
C ASP A 45 9.87 9.36 -22.86
N ARG A 46 9.36 10.56 -23.21
CA ARG A 46 10.09 11.80 -23.13
C ARG A 46 10.53 12.14 -21.69
N MET A 47 9.68 11.89 -20.72
CA MET A 47 9.97 12.18 -19.30
C MET A 47 11.06 11.27 -18.76
N VAL A 48 11.11 10.00 -19.17
CA VAL A 48 12.08 9.02 -18.67
C VAL A 48 13.35 8.94 -19.52
N TYR A 49 13.43 9.62 -20.67
CA TYR A 49 14.58 9.56 -21.59
C TYR A 49 15.90 9.92 -20.92
N GLY A 50 15.94 10.98 -20.10
CA GLY A 50 17.10 11.43 -19.34
C GLY A 50 17.17 10.88 -17.92
N ALA A 51 16.22 10.03 -17.50
CA ALA A 51 16.19 9.47 -16.16
C ALA A 51 17.24 8.33 -16.03
N PRO A 52 17.72 8.06 -14.81
CA PRO A 52 18.65 6.94 -14.60
C PRO A 52 17.96 5.60 -14.86
N PRO A 53 18.67 4.58 -15.36
CA PRO A 53 18.17 3.21 -15.35
C PRO A 53 18.06 2.71 -13.90
N PHE A 54 17.19 1.73 -13.63
CA PHE A 54 16.99 1.22 -12.26
C PHE A 54 18.29 0.71 -11.62
N ALA A 55 19.21 0.15 -12.39
CA ALA A 55 20.51 -0.32 -11.90
C ALA A 55 21.34 0.78 -11.18
N ARG A 56 21.13 2.05 -11.54
CA ARG A 56 21.77 3.19 -10.82
C ARG A 56 21.11 3.47 -9.48
N LEU A 57 19.84 3.15 -9.34
CA LEU A 57 19.06 3.37 -8.12
C LEU A 57 19.09 2.14 -7.19
N ALA A 58 19.40 0.96 -7.73
CA ALA A 58 19.27 -0.31 -7.03
C ALA A 58 20.03 -0.36 -5.68
N PRO A 59 21.26 0.16 -5.53
CA PRO A 59 21.92 0.23 -4.22
C PRO A 59 21.15 1.08 -3.21
N LEU A 60 20.62 2.25 -3.63
CA LEU A 60 19.83 3.15 -2.78
C LEU A 60 18.48 2.52 -2.41
N VAL A 61 17.84 1.82 -3.35
CA VAL A 61 16.59 1.10 -3.10
C VAL A 61 16.82 -0.01 -2.07
N ARG A 62 17.91 -0.76 -2.17
CA ARG A 62 18.29 -1.79 -1.20
C ARG A 62 18.56 -1.18 0.18
N GLU A 63 19.35 -0.11 0.26
CA GLU A 63 19.65 0.61 1.50
C GLU A 63 18.36 1.15 2.16
N ALA A 64 17.44 1.70 1.38
CA ALA A 64 16.16 2.20 1.88
C ALA A 64 15.31 1.11 2.57
N MET A 65 15.56 -0.17 2.27
CA MET A 65 14.84 -1.30 2.86
C MET A 65 15.57 -1.94 4.05
N GLU A 66 16.84 -1.59 4.30
CA GLU A 66 17.62 -2.17 5.40
C GLU A 66 17.00 -1.86 6.76
N ALA A 67 16.83 -2.88 7.60
CA ALA A 67 16.24 -2.80 8.94
C ALA A 67 14.80 -2.20 8.96
N ARG A 68 14.06 -2.27 7.84
CA ARG A 68 12.71 -1.76 7.72
C ARG A 68 11.72 -2.84 7.28
N VAL A 69 10.44 -2.59 7.53
CA VAL A 69 9.33 -3.36 6.98
C VAL A 69 8.95 -2.75 5.63
N PHE A 70 8.92 -3.56 4.57
CA PHE A 70 8.41 -3.13 3.28
C PHE A 70 6.88 -3.03 3.33
N VAL A 71 6.36 -1.85 3.10
CA VAL A 71 4.91 -1.59 3.12
C VAL A 71 4.45 -1.07 1.77
N ALA A 72 3.38 -1.64 1.23
CA ALA A 72 2.75 -1.09 0.03
C ALA A 72 1.24 -1.40 0.01
N HIS A 73 0.52 -0.66 -0.83
CA HIS A 73 -0.90 -0.90 -1.07
C HIS A 73 -1.08 -1.94 -2.19
N ASN A 74 -1.16 -3.22 -1.82
CA ASN A 74 -1.00 -4.43 -2.61
C ASN A 74 0.47 -4.91 -2.70
N ALA A 75 1.14 -5.02 -1.56
CA ALA A 75 2.57 -5.23 -1.41
C ALA A 75 3.17 -6.34 -2.29
N ALA A 76 2.45 -7.42 -2.57
CA ALA A 76 2.94 -8.49 -3.44
C ALA A 76 3.18 -8.02 -4.88
N PHE A 77 2.37 -7.08 -5.37
CA PHE A 77 2.54 -6.48 -6.69
C PHE A 77 3.83 -5.64 -6.74
N ASP A 78 3.96 -4.67 -5.83
CA ASP A 78 5.12 -3.77 -5.80
C ASP A 78 6.42 -4.55 -5.53
N TRP A 79 6.37 -5.52 -4.61
CA TRP A 79 7.52 -6.37 -4.32
C TRP A 79 7.98 -7.18 -5.54
N SER A 80 7.06 -7.65 -6.36
CA SER A 80 7.41 -8.39 -7.58
C SER A 80 8.19 -7.56 -8.59
N PHE A 81 7.91 -6.26 -8.67
CA PHE A 81 8.67 -5.33 -9.51
C PHE A 81 10.03 -4.98 -8.90
N VAL A 82 10.05 -4.61 -7.62
CA VAL A 82 11.28 -4.22 -6.92
C VAL A 82 12.28 -5.38 -6.93
N SER A 83 11.84 -6.59 -6.56
CA SER A 83 12.72 -7.76 -6.54
C SER A 83 13.25 -8.14 -7.93
N ALA A 84 12.40 -8.03 -8.97
CA ALA A 84 12.82 -8.30 -10.34
C ALA A 84 13.84 -7.26 -10.85
N GLU A 85 13.66 -5.98 -10.53
CA GLU A 85 14.60 -4.93 -10.93
C GLU A 85 15.92 -5.01 -10.16
N LEU A 86 15.92 -5.33 -8.86
CA LEU A 86 17.14 -5.60 -8.09
C LEU A 86 17.90 -6.78 -8.69
N THR A 87 17.22 -7.89 -8.98
CA THR A 87 17.83 -9.06 -9.63
C THR A 87 18.46 -8.71 -10.99
N ARG A 88 17.77 -7.93 -11.84
CA ARG A 88 18.31 -7.47 -13.13
C ARG A 88 19.52 -6.56 -12.96
N ALA A 89 19.53 -5.77 -11.89
CA ALA A 89 20.65 -4.89 -11.57
C ALA A 89 21.87 -5.64 -11.00
N GLY A 90 21.75 -6.93 -10.69
CA GLY A 90 22.80 -7.71 -10.04
C GLY A 90 22.91 -7.42 -8.53
N GLU A 91 21.92 -6.72 -7.95
CA GLU A 91 21.87 -6.45 -6.53
C GLU A 91 21.17 -7.60 -5.78
N PRO A 92 21.63 -7.95 -4.57
CA PRO A 92 20.94 -8.92 -3.74
C PRO A 92 19.55 -8.42 -3.35
N VAL A 93 18.54 -9.28 -3.52
CA VAL A 93 17.19 -8.98 -3.04
C VAL A 93 17.15 -9.18 -1.52
N PRO A 94 16.89 -8.14 -0.72
CA PRO A 94 16.91 -8.25 0.72
C PRO A 94 15.75 -9.09 1.25
N GLU A 95 15.99 -9.86 2.31
CA GLU A 95 14.94 -10.51 3.08
C GLU A 95 14.32 -9.48 4.02
N VAL A 96 13.15 -8.96 3.67
CA VAL A 96 12.43 -7.97 4.47
C VAL A 96 11.05 -8.47 4.87
N ALA A 97 10.66 -8.11 6.07
CA ALA A 97 9.27 -8.28 6.49
C ALA A 97 8.36 -7.42 5.61
N GLN A 98 7.17 -7.93 5.25
CA GLN A 98 6.24 -7.25 4.37
C GLN A 98 4.90 -7.01 5.05
N LEU A 99 4.32 -5.82 4.87
CA LEU A 99 2.98 -5.48 5.33
C LEU A 99 2.17 -4.92 4.14
N CYS A 100 1.04 -5.56 3.87
CA CYS A 100 0.13 -5.14 2.82
C CYS A 100 -1.03 -4.35 3.42
N THR A 101 -1.15 -3.06 3.11
CA THR A 101 -2.23 -2.22 3.65
C THR A 101 -3.61 -2.65 3.17
N VAL A 102 -3.75 -3.29 1.98
CA VAL A 102 -5.00 -3.91 1.54
C VAL A 102 -5.42 -5.06 2.47
N LYS A 103 -4.46 -5.93 2.86
CA LYS A 103 -4.74 -7.03 3.79
C LYS A 103 -5.11 -6.50 5.17
N LEU A 104 -4.40 -5.50 5.66
CA LEU A 104 -4.69 -4.86 6.94
C LEU A 104 -6.06 -4.18 6.92
N ALA A 105 -6.37 -3.38 5.89
CA ALA A 105 -7.66 -2.72 5.72
C ALA A 105 -8.84 -3.73 5.68
N ARG A 106 -8.66 -4.93 5.13
CA ARG A 106 -9.68 -5.98 5.18
C ARG A 106 -10.03 -6.42 6.61
N ARG A 107 -9.12 -6.25 7.54
CA ARG A 107 -9.29 -6.64 8.95
C ARG A 107 -9.87 -5.53 9.79
N VAL A 108 -9.32 -4.33 9.67
CA VAL A 108 -9.71 -3.20 10.50
C VAL A 108 -10.94 -2.47 9.95
N LEU A 109 -11.18 -2.56 8.64
CA LEU A 109 -12.33 -1.95 7.95
C LEU A 109 -13.21 -3.02 7.25
N PRO A 110 -13.79 -4.00 7.98
CA PRO A 110 -14.54 -5.09 7.35
C PRO A 110 -15.80 -4.60 6.64
N PHE A 111 -16.35 -3.46 7.05
CA PHE A 111 -17.54 -2.83 6.47
C PHE A 111 -17.27 -2.12 5.14
N LEU A 112 -16.01 -1.77 4.83
CA LEU A 112 -15.67 -1.08 3.60
C LEU A 112 -15.80 -2.04 2.40
N PRO A 113 -16.63 -1.75 1.37
CA PRO A 113 -16.88 -2.69 0.28
C PRO A 113 -15.68 -2.89 -0.65
N ARG A 114 -14.88 -1.85 -0.83
CA ARG A 114 -13.66 -1.86 -1.65
C ARG A 114 -12.47 -1.36 -0.84
N ARG A 115 -11.27 -1.90 -1.12
CA ARG A 115 -10.02 -1.56 -0.43
C ARG A 115 -8.94 -1.10 -1.41
N SER A 116 -9.33 -0.45 -2.53
CA SER A 116 -8.35 0.30 -3.32
C SER A 116 -7.85 1.49 -2.52
N LEU A 117 -6.68 2.03 -2.89
CA LEU A 117 -6.10 3.17 -2.20
C LEU A 117 -7.11 4.33 -2.11
N ASP A 118 -7.84 4.61 -3.21
CA ASP A 118 -8.87 5.66 -3.23
C ASP A 118 -9.98 5.47 -2.20
N HIS A 119 -10.45 4.23 -2.02
CA HIS A 119 -11.53 3.96 -1.07
C HIS A 119 -11.05 4.06 0.38
N VAL A 120 -9.81 3.63 0.65
CA VAL A 120 -9.26 3.68 2.01
C VAL A 120 -8.84 5.10 2.37
N THR A 121 -8.25 5.86 1.43
CA THR A 121 -7.94 7.28 1.63
C THR A 121 -9.19 8.11 1.84
N ALA A 122 -10.23 7.90 1.02
CA ALA A 122 -11.52 8.58 1.19
C ALA A 122 -12.14 8.29 2.57
N HIS A 123 -12.08 7.04 3.04
CA HIS A 123 -12.58 6.68 4.38
C HIS A 123 -11.86 7.46 5.50
N TYR A 124 -10.54 7.63 5.39
CA TYR A 124 -9.75 8.34 6.39
C TYR A 124 -9.61 9.85 6.17
N GLY A 125 -10.21 10.40 5.11
CA GLY A 125 -10.06 11.80 4.74
C GLY A 125 -8.64 12.16 4.30
N VAL A 126 -7.88 11.18 3.76
CA VAL A 126 -6.51 11.38 3.25
C VAL A 126 -6.58 11.85 1.80
N HIS A 127 -5.97 12.99 1.51
CA HIS A 127 -5.87 13.50 0.15
C HIS A 127 -4.66 12.91 -0.58
N ILE A 128 -4.88 12.43 -1.82
CA ILE A 128 -3.81 11.95 -2.69
C ILE A 128 -3.41 13.09 -3.63
N THR A 129 -2.17 13.51 -3.56
CA THR A 129 -1.58 14.46 -4.52
C THR A 129 -0.86 13.67 -5.60
N GLY A 130 -1.15 13.93 -6.88
CA GLY A 130 -0.51 13.19 -7.97
C GLY A 130 -0.91 11.72 -8.04
N ARG A 131 -2.20 11.43 -8.11
CA ARG A 131 -2.73 10.06 -8.22
C ARG A 131 -2.11 9.32 -9.40
N HIS A 132 -1.75 8.04 -9.20
CA HIS A 132 -0.99 7.17 -10.12
C HIS A 132 0.46 7.63 -10.38
N ARG A 133 0.98 8.52 -9.55
CA ARG A 133 2.39 8.85 -9.44
C ARG A 133 2.95 8.20 -8.17
N ALA A 134 4.15 7.63 -8.29
CA ALA A 134 4.72 6.83 -7.20
C ALA A 134 4.90 7.63 -5.91
N ASP A 135 5.28 8.90 -6.00
CA ASP A 135 5.46 9.79 -4.85
C ASP A 135 4.14 10.08 -4.11
N GLY A 136 3.10 10.45 -4.84
CA GLY A 136 1.79 10.73 -4.26
C GLY A 136 1.14 9.49 -3.64
N ASP A 137 1.21 8.37 -4.34
CA ASP A 137 0.67 7.09 -3.84
C ASP A 137 1.48 6.55 -2.63
N ALA A 138 2.81 6.77 -2.59
CA ALA A 138 3.64 6.39 -1.44
C ALA A 138 3.31 7.21 -0.19
N VAL A 139 3.17 8.54 -0.31
CA VAL A 139 2.79 9.42 0.81
C VAL A 139 1.38 9.08 1.31
N ALA A 140 0.43 8.90 0.40
CA ALA A 140 -0.94 8.52 0.76
C ALA A 140 -0.98 7.14 1.45
N THR A 141 -0.16 6.17 0.97
CA THR A 141 -0.05 4.85 1.59
C THR A 141 0.53 4.93 3.00
N ALA A 142 1.52 5.79 3.22
CA ALA A 142 2.10 6.01 4.55
C ALA A 142 1.08 6.59 5.54
N GLU A 143 0.28 7.57 5.11
CA GLU A 143 -0.76 8.14 5.96
C GLU A 143 -1.89 7.13 6.25
N VAL A 144 -2.31 6.37 5.23
CA VAL A 144 -3.26 5.26 5.39
C VAL A 144 -2.71 4.20 6.35
N LEU A 145 -1.42 3.85 6.24
CA LEU A 145 -0.78 2.91 7.16
C LEU A 145 -0.90 3.38 8.61
N ARG A 146 -0.59 4.64 8.90
CA ARG A 146 -0.67 5.19 10.26
C ARG A 146 -2.08 5.06 10.85
N ARG A 147 -3.12 5.35 10.05
CA ARG A 147 -4.53 5.20 10.46
C ARG A 147 -4.90 3.74 10.68
N LEU A 148 -4.50 2.86 9.75
CA LEU A 148 -4.75 1.43 9.87
C LEU A 148 -4.05 0.79 11.07
N LEU A 149 -2.84 1.27 11.43
CA LEU A 149 -2.13 0.80 12.62
C LEU A 149 -2.86 1.23 13.91
N ALA A 150 -3.32 2.48 13.98
CA ALA A 150 -4.11 2.96 15.12
C ALA A 150 -5.40 2.14 15.29
N ASP A 151 -6.12 1.85 14.19
CA ASP A 151 -7.31 0.99 14.25
C ASP A 151 -6.97 -0.45 14.62
N ALA A 152 -5.85 -1.00 14.14
CA ALA A 152 -5.40 -2.34 14.50
C ALA A 152 -5.06 -2.45 15.99
N GLU A 153 -4.47 -1.41 16.58
CA GLU A 153 -4.19 -1.33 18.01
C GLU A 153 -5.48 -1.40 18.84
N THR A 154 -6.56 -0.73 18.41
CA THR A 154 -7.88 -0.84 19.07
C THR A 154 -8.47 -2.25 19.01
N LEU A 155 -8.01 -3.08 18.04
CA LEU A 155 -8.37 -4.49 17.90
C LEU A 155 -7.40 -5.44 18.63
N GLY A 156 -6.47 -4.89 19.42
CA GLY A 156 -5.48 -5.66 20.19
C GLY A 156 -4.27 -6.10 19.37
N ALA A 157 -3.95 -5.42 18.26
CA ALA A 157 -2.77 -5.71 17.44
C ALA A 157 -1.76 -4.54 17.53
N ALA A 158 -1.08 -4.42 18.66
CA ALA A 158 -0.09 -3.38 18.97
C ALA A 158 1.35 -3.78 18.63
N THR A 159 1.62 -5.07 18.47
CA THR A 159 2.95 -5.59 18.14
C THR A 159 3.01 -6.15 16.72
N TRP A 160 4.24 -6.27 16.19
CA TRP A 160 4.44 -6.87 14.85
C TRP A 160 3.85 -8.28 14.73
N GLY A 161 4.03 -9.14 15.75
CA GLY A 161 3.48 -10.49 15.76
C GLY A 161 1.94 -10.50 15.71
N GLU A 162 1.31 -9.61 16.45
CA GLU A 162 -0.16 -9.45 16.46
C GLU A 162 -0.68 -8.93 15.13
N LEU A 163 0.00 -7.95 14.50
CA LEU A 163 -0.32 -7.47 13.15
C LEU A 163 -0.20 -8.58 12.11
N GLN A 164 0.84 -9.38 12.17
CA GLN A 164 0.99 -10.54 11.31
C GLN A 164 -0.14 -11.55 11.53
N ALA A 165 -0.45 -11.89 12.78
CA ALA A 165 -1.55 -12.77 13.12
C ALA A 165 -2.90 -12.20 12.65
N LEU A 166 -3.13 -10.91 12.79
CA LEU A 166 -4.33 -10.23 12.33
C LEU A 166 -4.48 -10.34 10.81
N THR A 167 -3.41 -10.15 10.05
CA THR A 167 -3.44 -10.15 8.57
C THR A 167 -3.44 -11.55 7.96
N THR A 168 -2.96 -12.58 8.67
CA THR A 168 -2.88 -13.97 8.17
C THR A 168 -4.10 -14.81 8.52
N ARG A 169 -4.86 -14.49 9.58
CA ARG A 169 -6.07 -15.24 9.96
C ARG A 169 -7.05 -15.27 8.78
N GLY A 170 -7.53 -16.45 8.39
CA GLY A 170 -8.53 -16.63 7.34
C GLY A 170 -9.83 -15.88 7.66
N THR A 171 -10.57 -15.45 6.63
CA THR A 171 -11.83 -14.70 6.75
C THR A 171 -13.00 -15.51 7.40
N GLY A 172 -12.75 -16.75 7.85
CA GLY A 172 -13.76 -17.65 8.33
C GLY A 172 -14.31 -17.41 9.76
N THR A 173 -13.63 -16.59 10.59
CA THR A 173 -13.98 -16.48 12.03
C THR A 173 -14.69 -15.17 12.40
N ALA A 174 -14.68 -14.14 11.57
CA ALA A 174 -15.32 -12.84 11.88
C ALA A 174 -16.87 -12.89 11.76
N ARG A 175 -17.44 -13.97 11.20
CA ARG A 175 -18.91 -14.09 11.01
C ARG A 175 -19.66 -14.51 12.29
N ARG A 176 -18.97 -15.01 13.30
CA ARG A 176 -19.61 -15.52 14.54
C ARG A 176 -19.74 -14.50 15.67
N THR A 177 -18.93 -13.44 15.71
CA THR A 177 -18.97 -12.42 16.78
C THR A 177 -19.96 -11.28 16.53
N ARG A 178 -20.48 -11.14 15.30
CA ARG A 178 -21.41 -10.05 14.95
C ARG A 178 -22.84 -10.24 15.49
N ARG A 179 -23.16 -11.44 16.01
CA ARG A 179 -24.53 -11.75 16.49
C ARG A 179 -24.77 -11.41 17.97
N SER A 180 -23.75 -11.03 18.73
CA SER A 180 -23.87 -10.79 20.18
C SER A 180 -23.81 -9.32 20.61
N LEU A 181 -23.62 -8.36 19.65
CA LEU A 181 -23.48 -6.93 19.98
C LEU A 181 -24.65 -6.04 19.55
N LEU A 182 -25.75 -6.63 19.03
CA LEU A 182 -26.97 -5.88 18.85
C LEU A 182 -27.83 -6.00 20.12
N PRO A 183 -28.28 -4.89 20.72
CA PRO A 183 -29.24 -4.96 21.80
C PRO A 183 -30.53 -5.66 21.32
N LYS A 184 -31.09 -6.50 22.17
CA LYS A 184 -32.27 -7.32 21.87
C LYS A 184 -33.59 -6.54 21.63
N SER A 185 -33.52 -5.24 21.41
CA SER A 185 -34.65 -4.32 21.26
C SER A 185 -34.60 -3.46 19.98
N PHE A 186 -33.89 -3.89 18.94
CA PHE A 186 -33.96 -3.19 17.66
C PHE A 186 -35.03 -3.85 16.79
N ASP A 187 -36.18 -3.18 16.67
CA ASP A 187 -37.27 -3.53 15.75
C ASP A 187 -37.06 -2.74 14.44
N PRO A 188 -36.79 -3.40 13.32
CA PRO A 188 -36.58 -2.73 12.05
C PRO A 188 -37.85 -2.16 11.41
N ASP A 189 -39.05 -2.53 11.91
CA ASP A 189 -40.31 -2.15 11.30
C ASP A 189 -40.97 -0.90 11.90
N SER A 190 -40.26 -0.17 12.80
CA SER A 190 -40.82 1.01 13.45
C SER A 190 -40.60 2.35 12.67
N PHE A 191 -40.15 2.30 11.41
CA PHE A 191 -39.87 3.49 10.60
C PHE A 191 -40.71 3.58 9.30
N ASP A 192 -42.00 3.19 9.34
CA ASP A 192 -42.89 3.52 8.23
C ASP A 192 -44.26 3.96 8.78
N SER A 193 -44.45 5.28 8.91
CA SER A 193 -45.74 5.93 8.69
C SER A 193 -45.56 7.43 8.64
N PRO A 194 -45.73 8.09 7.47
CA PRO A 194 -45.90 9.55 7.40
C PRO A 194 -47.38 9.87 7.68
N ALA A 195 -47.57 10.85 8.54
CA ALA A 195 -48.81 11.62 8.63
C ALA A 195 -48.66 12.95 7.88
#